data_714394aec9c66cf5e5034334e156c760
#
_entry.id   714394aec9c66cf5e5034334e156c760
#
_cell.length_a   1.000
_cell.length_b   1.000
_cell.length_c   1.000
_cell.angle_alpha   90.00
_cell.angle_beta   90.00
_cell.angle_gamma   90.00
#
_symmetry.space_group_name_H-M   'P 1'
#
loop_
_entity.id
_entity.type
_entity.pdbx_description
1 polymer ?
#
loop_
_entity_poly.entity_id
_entity_poly.type
_entity_poly.pdbx_seq_one_letter_code
_entity_poly.pdbx_strand_id
1 'polypeptide(L)'
;MVTRRLVALAVLLLATTASTWAVASPNGLGSEANEGCLSHTPDASTRVSVIGLPEAFESNTTYDLTLTLRSPIESSANNSQGGFRWVVDEGQLSVVNNSTVQELDGGWTHTYEGSFLRTWEVQWTSPADNTTAANFVIHGNAVNGNNAQTEDAWATIELLVPGQAYEGDLTPDEGIDGVSQTDRLLLVVGLVL
;
A
#
# COMPACT_ATOMS: atom_id res chain seq x y z
N MET A 1 32.57 -18.76 -36.41
CA MET A 1 31.87 -19.27 -35.22
C MET A 1 32.13 -18.44 -33.95
N VAL A 2 33.34 -17.94 -33.73
CA VAL A 2 33.73 -17.15 -32.55
C VAL A 2 32.98 -15.81 -32.47
N THR A 3 32.84 -15.08 -33.56
CA THR A 3 32.15 -13.78 -33.64
C THR A 3 30.67 -13.84 -33.22
N ARG A 4 29.94 -14.89 -33.61
CA ARG A 4 28.53 -15.07 -33.20
C ARG A 4 28.36 -15.34 -31.70
N ARG A 5 29.32 -16.04 -31.08
CA ARG A 5 29.31 -16.28 -29.62
C ARG A 5 29.66 -15.03 -28.82
N LEU A 6 30.55 -14.19 -29.31
CA LEU A 6 30.90 -12.93 -28.70
C LEU A 6 29.75 -11.91 -28.76
N VAL A 7 29.01 -11.84 -29.88
CA VAL A 7 27.84 -11.00 -30.03
C VAL A 7 26.70 -11.47 -29.07
N ALA A 8 26.48 -12.78 -28.97
CA ALA A 8 25.48 -13.33 -28.05
C ALA A 8 25.82 -13.04 -26.58
N LEU A 9 27.11 -13.13 -26.22
CA LEU A 9 27.57 -12.80 -24.86
C LEU A 9 27.43 -11.31 -24.55
N ALA A 10 27.72 -10.42 -25.52
CA ALA A 10 27.55 -8.98 -25.37
C ALA A 10 26.08 -8.56 -25.22
N VAL A 11 25.16 -9.21 -25.97
CA VAL A 11 23.71 -8.98 -25.87
C VAL A 11 23.18 -9.47 -24.49
N LEU A 12 23.69 -10.62 -24.03
CA LEU A 12 23.31 -11.14 -22.70
C LEU A 12 23.82 -10.25 -21.56
N LEU A 13 25.03 -9.68 -21.69
CA LEU A 13 25.56 -8.73 -20.70
C LEU A 13 24.80 -7.39 -20.70
N LEU A 14 24.36 -6.89 -21.88
CA LEU A 14 23.54 -5.70 -21.95
C LEU A 14 22.14 -5.91 -21.36
N ALA A 15 21.57 -7.09 -21.50
CA ALA A 15 20.25 -7.42 -20.95
C ALA A 15 20.23 -7.45 -19.40
N THR A 16 21.36 -7.72 -18.76
CA THR A 16 21.47 -7.77 -17.29
C THR A 16 21.67 -6.41 -16.62
N THR A 17 21.89 -5.33 -17.40
CA THR A 17 22.09 -3.97 -16.85
C THR A 17 20.83 -3.10 -16.88
N ALA A 18 19.69 -3.62 -17.32
CA ALA A 18 18.40 -2.95 -17.17
C ALA A 18 17.92 -3.07 -15.71
N SER A 19 18.67 -2.50 -14.78
CA SER A 19 18.14 -2.20 -13.44
C SER A 19 17.06 -1.16 -13.65
N THR A 20 15.80 -1.56 -13.52
CA THR A 20 14.72 -0.58 -13.34
C THR A 20 15.00 0.15 -12.05
N TRP A 21 15.44 1.38 -12.15
CA TRP A 21 15.54 2.27 -11.01
C TRP A 21 14.10 2.53 -10.56
N ALA A 22 13.67 1.87 -9.50
CA ALA A 22 12.44 2.25 -8.83
C ALA A 22 12.73 3.62 -8.18
N VAL A 23 12.21 4.66 -8.79
CA VAL A 23 12.33 6.03 -8.27
C VAL A 23 11.26 6.18 -7.20
N ALA A 24 11.61 6.75 -6.04
CA ALA A 24 10.61 7.22 -5.09
C ALA A 24 9.61 8.12 -5.83
N SER A 25 8.30 7.82 -5.72
CA SER A 25 7.26 8.53 -6.44
C SER A 25 6.59 9.56 -5.53
N PRO A 26 7.09 10.80 -5.46
CA PRO A 26 6.50 11.84 -4.62
C PRO A 26 5.12 12.29 -5.14
N ASN A 27 4.77 11.96 -6.38
CA ASN A 27 3.50 12.32 -7.00
C ASN A 27 2.41 11.23 -6.85
N GLY A 28 2.60 10.28 -5.93
CA GLY A 28 1.65 9.21 -5.67
C GLY A 28 2.10 7.85 -6.19
N LEU A 29 1.37 6.81 -5.78
CA LEU A 29 1.60 5.40 -6.10
C LEU A 29 0.39 4.86 -6.83
N GLY A 30 0.59 4.25 -7.99
CA GLY A 30 -0.45 3.61 -8.78
C GLY A 30 -0.74 2.17 -8.32
N SER A 31 -1.37 1.39 -9.21
CA SER A 31 -1.76 0.00 -8.93
C SER A 31 -0.57 -0.95 -8.68
N GLU A 32 0.63 -0.57 -9.08
CA GLU A 32 1.86 -1.30 -8.79
C GLU A 32 2.15 -1.42 -7.28
N ALA A 33 1.57 -0.53 -6.47
CA ALA A 33 1.71 -0.54 -5.02
C ALA A 33 0.54 -1.21 -4.28
N ASN A 34 -0.39 -1.89 -4.98
CA ASN A 34 -1.48 -2.62 -4.33
C ASN A 34 -1.00 -3.83 -3.53
N GLU A 35 0.16 -4.38 -3.87
CA GLU A 35 0.81 -5.51 -3.17
C GLU A 35 1.87 -5.03 -2.15
N GLY A 36 1.94 -3.72 -1.91
CA GLY A 36 2.91 -3.10 -1.02
C GLY A 36 4.01 -2.31 -1.72
N CYS A 37 4.85 -1.67 -0.94
CA CYS A 37 5.96 -0.86 -1.45
C CYS A 37 7.18 -1.74 -1.72
N LEU A 38 7.13 -2.58 -2.76
CA LEU A 38 8.12 -3.63 -3.07
C LEU A 38 9.56 -3.11 -3.30
N SER A 39 9.74 -1.81 -3.47
CA SER A 39 11.05 -1.17 -3.63
C SER A 39 11.75 -0.83 -2.30
N HIS A 40 11.07 -0.97 -1.18
CA HIS A 40 11.56 -0.64 0.16
C HIS A 40 11.51 -1.86 1.08
N THR A 41 12.19 -1.79 2.22
CA THR A 41 12.17 -2.89 3.19
C THR A 41 10.98 -2.74 4.15
N PRO A 42 10.16 -3.79 4.37
CA PRO A 42 9.17 -3.79 5.43
C PRO A 42 9.85 -3.63 6.79
N ASP A 43 9.29 -2.81 7.66
CA ASP A 43 9.87 -2.58 8.98
C ASP A 43 8.78 -2.53 10.06
N ALA A 44 8.88 -3.43 11.02
CA ALA A 44 7.93 -3.54 12.14
C ALA A 44 7.91 -2.30 13.05
N SER A 45 8.91 -1.42 12.99
CA SER A 45 8.93 -0.14 13.71
C SER A 45 8.12 0.95 12.99
N THR A 46 7.82 0.77 11.70
CA THR A 46 6.91 1.60 10.92
C THR A 46 5.48 1.09 11.08
N ARG A 47 4.53 1.97 11.30
CA ARG A 47 3.13 1.64 11.56
C ARG A 47 2.20 2.55 10.78
N VAL A 48 1.18 1.93 10.18
CA VAL A 48 0.03 2.60 9.59
C VAL A 48 -1.14 2.48 10.55
N SER A 49 -1.93 3.53 10.71
CA SER A 49 -3.15 3.52 11.51
C SER A 49 -4.22 4.41 10.90
N VAL A 50 -5.47 4.00 11.04
CA VAL A 50 -6.65 4.77 10.62
C VAL A 50 -7.52 5.03 11.84
N ILE A 51 -7.99 6.26 11.99
CA ILE A 51 -8.95 6.67 13.01
C ILE A 51 -10.22 7.13 12.29
N GLY A 52 -11.37 6.86 12.87
CA GLY A 52 -12.68 7.28 12.37
C GLY A 52 -13.51 6.18 11.72
N LEU A 53 -12.93 4.99 11.46
CA LEU A 53 -13.72 3.84 11.04
C LEU A 53 -14.65 3.39 12.16
N PRO A 54 -15.93 3.08 11.87
CA PRO A 54 -16.87 2.53 12.85
C PRO A 54 -16.55 1.05 13.15
N GLU A 55 -17.03 0.54 14.28
CA GLU A 55 -17.00 -0.91 14.55
C GLU A 55 -17.89 -1.70 13.57
N ALA A 56 -19.00 -1.09 13.14
CA ALA A 56 -19.87 -1.58 12.09
C ALA A 56 -20.50 -0.39 11.36
N PHE A 57 -20.52 -0.42 10.01
CA PHE A 57 -21.02 0.70 9.23
C PHE A 57 -22.54 0.68 9.05
N GLU A 58 -23.14 1.87 9.00
CA GLU A 58 -24.51 2.11 8.55
C GLU A 58 -24.54 2.32 7.04
N SER A 59 -25.63 1.94 6.36
CA SER A 59 -25.80 2.10 4.92
C SER A 59 -25.65 3.57 4.50
N ASN A 60 -24.95 3.86 3.41
CA ASN A 60 -24.80 5.19 2.80
C ASN A 60 -24.37 6.28 3.80
N THR A 61 -23.57 5.93 4.77
CA THR A 61 -23.09 6.86 5.80
C THR A 61 -21.66 7.27 5.52
N THR A 62 -21.37 8.57 5.62
CA THR A 62 -20.03 9.11 5.42
C THR A 62 -19.29 9.24 6.76
N TYR A 63 -18.09 8.70 6.80
CA TYR A 63 -17.18 8.73 7.94
C TYR A 63 -15.93 9.53 7.60
N ASP A 64 -15.56 10.46 8.50
CA ASP A 64 -14.29 11.19 8.40
C ASP A 64 -13.16 10.31 8.92
N LEU A 65 -12.15 10.07 8.09
CA LEU A 65 -11.04 9.19 8.41
C LEU A 65 -9.72 9.95 8.43
N THR A 66 -8.87 9.62 9.40
CA THR A 66 -7.50 10.13 9.46
C THR A 66 -6.53 8.97 9.35
N LEU A 67 -5.75 8.94 8.27
CA LEU A 67 -4.63 8.04 8.06
C LEU A 67 -3.37 8.65 8.67
N THR A 68 -2.66 7.88 9.51
CA THR A 68 -1.39 8.29 10.11
C THR A 68 -0.32 7.23 9.89
N LEU A 69 0.83 7.68 9.44
CA LEU A 69 2.06 6.90 9.29
C LEU A 69 3.05 7.30 10.39
N ARG A 70 3.45 6.34 11.22
CA ARG A 70 4.48 6.52 12.26
C ARG A 70 5.68 5.67 11.95
N SER A 71 6.86 6.26 11.99
CA SER A 71 8.13 5.59 11.75
C SER A 71 9.25 6.28 12.52
N PRO A 72 10.30 5.56 12.93
CA PRO A 72 11.52 6.15 13.48
C PRO A 72 12.38 6.81 12.40
N ILE A 73 12.08 6.60 11.11
CA ILE A 73 12.78 7.27 10.00
C ILE A 73 12.65 8.78 10.19
N GLU A 74 13.80 9.44 10.34
CA GLU A 74 13.83 10.89 10.48
C GLU A 74 13.35 11.56 9.20
N SER A 75 12.49 12.54 9.36
CA SER A 75 12.00 13.35 8.25
C SER A 75 12.75 14.69 8.23
N SER A 76 13.14 15.12 7.05
CA SER A 76 13.75 16.44 6.86
C SER A 76 12.69 17.46 6.49
N ALA A 77 12.67 18.60 7.15
CA ALA A 77 11.77 19.69 6.78
C ALA A 77 11.99 20.08 5.30
N ASN A 78 10.89 20.30 4.57
CA ASN A 78 10.86 20.63 3.14
C ASN A 78 11.29 19.50 2.17
N ASN A 79 11.34 18.26 2.63
CA ASN A 79 11.51 17.08 1.77
C ASN A 79 10.33 16.13 1.92
N SER A 80 10.18 15.20 0.98
CA SER A 80 9.23 14.10 1.13
C SER A 80 9.50 13.33 2.41
N GLN A 81 8.47 13.05 3.17
CA GLN A 81 8.52 12.37 4.48
C GLN A 81 7.78 11.05 4.48
N GLY A 82 6.81 10.90 3.57
CA GLY A 82 6.00 9.71 3.50
C GLY A 82 5.07 9.69 2.31
N GLY A 83 4.40 8.57 2.17
CA GLY A 83 3.38 8.35 1.17
C GLY A 83 2.53 7.16 1.54
N PHE A 84 1.46 6.94 0.79
CA PHE A 84 0.58 5.81 1.01
C PHE A 84 -0.07 5.35 -0.29
N ARG A 85 -0.54 4.10 -0.28
CA ARG A 85 -1.51 3.53 -1.21
C ARG A 85 -2.67 2.98 -0.40
N TRP A 86 -3.90 3.33 -0.78
CA TRP A 86 -5.12 2.92 -0.08
C TRP A 86 -6.13 2.38 -1.08
N VAL A 87 -6.55 1.14 -0.90
CA VAL A 87 -7.59 0.47 -1.68
C VAL A 87 -8.71 0.05 -0.73
N VAL A 88 -9.93 0.15 -1.17
CA VAL A 88 -11.12 -0.38 -0.50
C VAL A 88 -11.99 -1.07 -1.54
N ASP A 89 -12.58 -2.21 -1.19
CA ASP A 89 -13.41 -3.01 -2.09
C ASP A 89 -14.90 -2.62 -2.04
N GLU A 90 -15.36 -2.03 -0.94
CA GLU A 90 -16.75 -1.65 -0.74
C GLU A 90 -16.89 -0.18 -0.30
N GLY A 91 -17.95 0.49 -0.79
CA GLY A 91 -18.15 1.91 -0.55
C GLY A 91 -17.27 2.78 -1.44
N GLN A 92 -17.12 4.04 -1.08
CA GLN A 92 -16.39 5.03 -1.87
C GLN A 92 -15.56 5.96 -0.99
N LEU A 93 -14.27 6.02 -1.26
CA LEU A 93 -13.40 7.06 -0.69
C LEU A 93 -13.58 8.38 -1.45
N SER A 94 -13.46 9.47 -0.73
CA SER A 94 -13.42 10.83 -1.26
C SER A 94 -12.44 11.67 -0.45
N VAL A 95 -12.07 12.83 -0.97
CA VAL A 95 -11.09 13.70 -0.30
C VAL A 95 -11.73 14.95 0.23
N VAL A 96 -11.33 15.37 1.42
CA VAL A 96 -11.65 16.68 2.00
C VAL A 96 -10.75 17.75 1.37
N ASN A 97 -9.48 17.39 1.12
CA ASN A 97 -8.48 18.29 0.55
C ASN A 97 -7.70 17.60 -0.57
N ASN A 98 -8.03 17.95 -1.82
CA ASN A 98 -7.39 17.39 -3.02
C ASN A 98 -5.95 17.88 -3.25
N SER A 99 -5.43 18.78 -2.42
CA SER A 99 -4.02 19.19 -2.52
C SER A 99 -3.06 18.14 -1.98
N THR A 100 -3.49 17.28 -1.05
CA THR A 100 -2.63 16.31 -0.36
C THR A 100 -2.93 14.86 -0.70
N VAL A 101 -4.14 14.58 -1.23
CA VAL A 101 -4.61 13.23 -1.58
C VAL A 101 -5.25 13.25 -2.96
N GLN A 102 -5.06 12.19 -3.73
CA GLN A 102 -5.59 12.02 -5.08
C GLN A 102 -6.01 10.58 -5.34
N GLU A 103 -6.92 10.40 -6.28
CA GLU A 103 -7.22 9.09 -6.87
C GLU A 103 -6.22 8.80 -8.00
N LEU A 104 -5.71 7.58 -8.06
CA LEU A 104 -4.82 7.10 -9.10
C LEU A 104 -5.01 5.58 -9.29
N ASP A 105 -5.23 5.13 -10.52
CA ASP A 105 -5.33 3.71 -10.89
C ASP A 105 -6.25 2.88 -9.96
N GLY A 106 -7.47 3.39 -9.72
CA GLY A 106 -8.49 2.72 -8.94
C GLY A 106 -8.20 2.60 -7.44
N GLY A 107 -7.35 3.46 -6.91
CA GLY A 107 -7.08 3.58 -5.48
C GLY A 107 -6.67 5.00 -5.12
N TRP A 108 -6.43 5.23 -3.86
CA TRP A 108 -6.09 6.54 -3.31
C TRP A 108 -4.64 6.61 -2.87
N THR A 109 -4.03 7.77 -3.06
CA THR A 109 -2.63 7.99 -2.75
C THR A 109 -2.36 9.46 -2.45
N HIS A 110 -1.16 9.77 -1.98
CA HIS A 110 -0.73 11.15 -1.76
C HIS A 110 -0.45 11.89 -3.09
N THR A 111 -0.54 13.22 -3.06
CA THR A 111 -0.01 14.11 -4.10
C THR A 111 1.45 14.46 -3.79
N TYR A 112 2.06 15.30 -4.62
CA TYR A 112 3.38 15.87 -4.31
C TYR A 112 3.38 16.59 -2.97
N GLU A 113 2.41 17.48 -2.73
CA GLU A 113 2.26 18.19 -1.45
C GLU A 113 1.97 17.23 -0.30
N GLY A 114 1.19 16.18 -0.57
CA GLY A 114 0.90 15.12 0.39
C GLY A 114 2.12 14.31 0.80
N SER A 115 3.16 14.23 -0.04
CA SER A 115 4.40 13.53 0.28
C SER A 115 5.19 14.18 1.42
N PHE A 116 4.96 15.47 1.72
CA PHE A 116 5.56 16.19 2.84
C PHE A 116 4.86 15.93 4.18
N LEU A 117 3.87 15.03 4.18
CA LEU A 117 3.06 14.71 5.35
C LEU A 117 3.27 13.25 5.76
N ARG A 118 2.83 12.94 6.98
CA ARG A 118 2.63 11.58 7.52
C ARG A 118 1.23 11.41 8.10
N THR A 119 0.32 12.35 7.80
CA THR A 119 -1.08 12.29 8.19
C THR A 119 -1.93 12.89 7.07
N TRP A 120 -2.99 12.17 6.69
CA TRP A 120 -3.89 12.55 5.60
C TRP A 120 -5.33 12.36 6.04
N GLU A 121 -6.21 13.23 5.55
CA GLU A 121 -7.64 13.19 5.82
C GLU A 121 -8.40 12.78 4.57
N VAL A 122 -9.27 11.80 4.71
CA VAL A 122 -10.17 11.29 3.68
C VAL A 122 -11.56 11.08 4.26
N GLN A 123 -12.55 10.94 3.40
CA GLN A 123 -13.89 10.49 3.78
C GLN A 123 -14.17 9.15 3.12
N TRP A 124 -14.87 8.29 3.82
CA TRP A 124 -15.40 7.05 3.27
C TRP A 124 -16.92 7.05 3.41
N THR A 125 -17.61 6.90 2.28
CA THR A 125 -19.05 6.66 2.27
C THR A 125 -19.30 5.18 2.10
N SER A 126 -19.94 4.57 3.09
CA SER A 126 -20.22 3.15 3.12
C SER A 126 -21.22 2.74 2.01
N PRO A 127 -21.23 1.46 1.59
CA PRO A 127 -22.19 0.98 0.61
C PRO A 127 -23.63 1.05 1.13
N ALA A 128 -24.59 0.96 0.20
CA ALA A 128 -26.01 0.89 0.52
C ALA A 128 -26.38 -0.43 1.20
N ASP A 129 -25.69 -1.50 0.86
CA ASP A 129 -25.86 -2.84 1.43
C ASP A 129 -24.99 -2.99 2.68
N ASN A 130 -25.62 -3.03 3.87
CA ASN A 130 -24.93 -3.25 5.13
C ASN A 130 -24.90 -4.71 5.59
N THR A 131 -25.23 -5.64 4.69
CA THR A 131 -25.01 -7.08 4.90
C THR A 131 -23.64 -7.54 4.41
N THR A 132 -22.83 -6.64 3.84
CA THR A 132 -21.46 -6.87 3.39
C THR A 132 -20.44 -6.40 4.44
N ALA A 133 -19.16 -6.67 4.21
CA ALA A 133 -18.06 -6.08 4.96
C ALA A 133 -17.11 -5.37 3.98
N ALA A 134 -16.60 -4.23 4.37
CA ALA A 134 -15.62 -3.46 3.60
C ALA A 134 -14.20 -3.83 4.03
N ASN A 135 -13.36 -4.22 3.09
CA ASN A 135 -11.94 -4.50 3.33
C ASN A 135 -11.08 -3.32 2.85
N PHE A 136 -10.29 -2.78 3.76
CA PHE A 136 -9.36 -1.69 3.51
C PHE A 136 -7.94 -2.22 3.53
N VAL A 137 -7.21 -2.06 2.44
CA VAL A 137 -5.78 -2.38 2.36
C VAL A 137 -5.00 -1.07 2.22
N ILE A 138 -4.10 -0.81 3.17
CA ILE A 138 -3.37 0.44 3.22
C ILE A 138 -1.89 0.17 3.42
N HIS A 139 -1.10 0.60 2.46
CA HIS A 139 0.35 0.57 2.51
C HIS A 139 0.87 1.98 2.80
N GLY A 140 1.68 2.14 3.84
CA GLY A 140 2.31 3.41 4.19
C GLY A 140 3.83 3.30 4.08
N ASN A 141 4.46 4.26 3.43
CA ASN A 141 5.90 4.33 3.25
C ASN A 141 6.46 5.59 3.92
N ALA A 142 7.38 5.41 4.86
CA ALA A 142 8.13 6.48 5.48
C ALA A 142 9.46 6.66 4.76
N VAL A 143 9.73 7.87 4.31
CA VAL A 143 10.96 8.21 3.57
C VAL A 143 11.76 9.28 4.30
N ASN A 144 13.08 9.24 4.13
CA ASN A 144 14.01 10.19 4.73
C ASN A 144 14.28 11.41 3.84
N GLY A 145 13.74 11.45 2.63
CA GLY A 145 13.87 12.57 1.70
C GLY A 145 15.21 12.67 0.97
N ASN A 146 16.03 11.61 0.96
CA ASN A 146 17.33 11.59 0.28
C ASN A 146 17.21 11.32 -1.24
N ASN A 147 16.00 11.19 -1.79
CA ASN A 147 15.70 10.81 -3.17
C ASN A 147 16.28 9.44 -3.59
N ALA A 148 16.53 8.56 -2.63
CA ALA A 148 16.96 7.19 -2.84
C ALA A 148 16.04 6.25 -2.08
N GLN A 149 16.08 4.95 -2.40
CA GLN A 149 15.29 3.93 -1.69
C GLN A 149 15.94 3.46 -0.38
N THR A 150 17.11 3.98 -0.09
CA THR A 150 17.88 3.58 1.09
C THR A 150 17.36 4.27 2.35
N GLU A 151 17.28 3.49 3.43
CA GLU A 151 16.84 3.98 4.75
C GLU A 151 15.37 4.41 4.78
N ASP A 152 14.56 3.95 3.83
CA ASP A 152 13.12 4.08 3.82
C ASP A 152 12.48 2.81 4.37
N ALA A 153 11.29 2.92 4.93
CA ALA A 153 10.58 1.79 5.53
C ALA A 153 9.09 1.87 5.29
N TRP A 154 8.44 0.72 5.11
CA TRP A 154 7.02 0.66 4.89
C TRP A 154 6.32 -0.37 5.78
N ALA A 155 5.02 -0.21 5.92
CA ALA A 155 4.15 -1.12 6.63
C ALA A 155 2.79 -1.19 5.94
N THR A 156 2.08 -2.29 6.19
CA THR A 156 0.71 -2.51 5.71
C THR A 156 -0.23 -2.66 6.91
N ILE A 157 -1.47 -2.21 6.73
CA ILE A 157 -2.59 -2.58 7.58
C ILE A 157 -3.75 -3.04 6.70
N GLU A 158 -4.40 -4.12 7.11
CA GLU A 158 -5.66 -4.60 6.56
C GLU A 158 -6.72 -4.46 7.64
N LEU A 159 -7.86 -3.86 7.28
CA LEU A 159 -8.96 -3.61 8.19
C LEU A 159 -10.25 -4.09 7.56
N LEU A 160 -10.96 -4.97 8.22
CA LEU A 160 -12.28 -5.43 7.83
C LEU A 160 -13.33 -4.74 8.70
N VAL A 161 -14.22 -3.96 8.07
CA VAL A 161 -15.32 -3.27 8.75
C VAL A 161 -16.63 -3.87 8.29
N PRO A 162 -17.38 -4.56 9.16
CA PRO A 162 -18.66 -5.13 8.81
C PRO A 162 -19.75 -4.06 8.71
N GLY A 163 -20.77 -4.30 7.91
CA GLY A 163 -22.03 -3.59 8.01
C GLY A 163 -22.82 -4.03 9.25
N GLN A 164 -23.76 -3.22 9.70
CA GLN A 164 -24.56 -3.52 10.91
C GLN A 164 -25.40 -4.81 10.80
N ALA A 165 -25.73 -5.24 9.57
CA ALA A 165 -26.46 -6.47 9.30
C ALA A 165 -25.57 -7.60 8.76
N TYR A 166 -24.27 -7.47 8.85
CA TYR A 166 -23.32 -8.50 8.43
C TYR A 166 -23.32 -9.68 9.41
N GLU A 167 -23.55 -10.89 8.88
CA GLU A 167 -23.59 -12.14 9.65
C GLU A 167 -22.41 -13.09 9.32
N GLY A 168 -21.43 -12.60 8.55
CA GLY A 168 -20.28 -13.40 8.14
C GLY A 168 -19.20 -13.53 9.22
N ASP A 169 -18.15 -14.27 8.91
CA ASP A 169 -17.00 -14.44 9.78
C ASP A 169 -16.08 -13.22 9.68
N LEU A 170 -15.72 -12.66 10.82
CA LEU A 170 -14.77 -11.53 10.95
C LEU A 170 -13.38 -12.00 11.41
N THR A 171 -13.17 -13.30 11.59
CA THR A 171 -11.82 -13.79 11.91
C THR A 171 -10.91 -13.50 10.73
N PRO A 172 -9.79 -12.77 10.94
CA PRO A 172 -8.80 -12.61 9.91
C PRO A 172 -8.37 -13.98 9.42
N ASP A 173 -8.30 -14.17 8.11
CA ASP A 173 -7.71 -15.40 7.56
C ASP A 173 -6.28 -15.49 8.14
N GLU A 174 -6.07 -16.43 9.09
CA GLU A 174 -4.75 -16.59 9.75
C GLU A 174 -3.71 -17.02 8.71
N GLY A 175 -3.37 -16.06 7.82
CA GLY A 175 -2.23 -16.15 6.93
C GLY A 175 -0.94 -16.26 7.75
N ILE A 176 -0.03 -17.14 7.42
CA ILE A 176 1.38 -17.01 7.84
C ILE A 176 1.83 -15.67 7.24
N ASP A 177 2.33 -14.77 8.09
CA ASP A 177 2.68 -13.40 7.73
C ASP A 177 3.27 -13.29 6.31
N GLY A 178 2.53 -12.65 5.40
CA GLY A 178 2.97 -12.39 4.03
C GLY A 178 2.89 -13.54 3.02
N VAL A 179 2.28 -14.69 3.34
CA VAL A 179 2.14 -15.82 2.42
C VAL A 179 0.66 -16.12 2.17
N SER A 180 0.20 -15.92 0.95
CA SER A 180 -1.18 -16.23 0.56
C SER A 180 -1.50 -17.72 0.73
N GLN A 181 -2.78 -18.10 0.84
CA GLN A 181 -3.19 -19.52 0.89
C GLN A 181 -2.70 -20.32 -0.32
N THR A 182 -2.62 -19.69 -1.49
CA THR A 182 -2.10 -20.31 -2.71
C THR A 182 -0.60 -20.58 -2.59
N ASP A 183 0.17 -19.68 -2.01
CA ASP A 183 1.61 -19.84 -1.80
C ASP A 183 1.91 -20.89 -0.74
N ARG A 184 1.05 -21.05 0.28
CA ARG A 184 1.09 -22.12 1.27
C ARG A 184 0.93 -23.51 0.61
N LEU A 185 -0.05 -23.62 -0.31
CA LEU A 185 -0.30 -24.85 -1.03
C LEU A 185 0.91 -25.24 -1.89
N LEU A 186 1.52 -24.26 -2.57
CA LEU A 186 2.73 -24.46 -3.37
C LEU A 186 3.94 -24.84 -2.51
N LEU A 187 4.06 -24.27 -1.31
CA LEU A 187 5.16 -24.59 -0.38
C LEU A 187 5.03 -26.01 0.18
N VAL A 188 3.80 -26.45 0.48
CA VAL A 188 3.53 -27.83 0.93
C VAL A 188 3.78 -28.84 -0.20
N VAL A 189 3.36 -28.53 -1.42
CA VAL A 189 3.59 -29.41 -2.59
C VAL A 189 5.08 -29.49 -2.94
N GLY A 190 5.81 -28.38 -2.82
CA GLY A 190 7.26 -28.31 -3.06
C GLY A 190 8.11 -29.06 -2.02
N LEU A 191 7.58 -29.32 -0.80
CA LEU A 191 8.27 -30.08 0.25
C LEU A 191 8.03 -31.60 0.17
N VAL A 192 7.07 -32.04 -0.67
CA VAL A 192 6.70 -33.47 -0.83
C VAL A 192 7.33 -34.10 -2.09
N LEU A 193 7.96 -33.30 -2.96
CA LEU A 193 8.70 -33.72 -4.15
C LEU A 193 10.19 -33.72 -3.90
#